data_dee714ee7a8a3962491eaa3175ee8fee
#
_entry.id   dee714ee7a8a3962491eaa3175ee8fee
#
_cell.length_a   1.000
_cell.length_b   1.000
_cell.length_c   1.000
_cell.angle_alpha   90.00
_cell.angle_beta   90.00
_cell.angle_gamma   90.00
#
_symmetry.space_group_name_H-M   'P 1'
#
loop_
_entity.id
_entity.type
_entity.pdbx_description
1 polymer ?
#
loop_
_entity_poly.entity_id
_entity_poly.type
_entity_poly.pdbx_seq_one_letter_code
_entity_poly.pdbx_strand_id
1 'polypeptide(L)'
;MVAVTNMYRDVIINQEDLPKKNCAYSACFRREAGSYGKDVRGLNRLHQFDKVEIVRIERPEDSYAALEEMKDHVQGLLEKLELPWHILRLCGGDMSFTLSNW
;
A
#
# COMPACT_ATOMS: atom_id res chain seq x y z
N MET A 1 -4.74 -0.14 6.03
CA MET A 1 -4.59 -1.44 5.32
C MET A 1 -5.28 -2.56 6.05
N VAL A 2 -4.87 -2.94 7.26
CA VAL A 2 -5.41 -4.08 8.00
C VAL A 2 -6.94 -4.07 8.13
N ALA A 3 -7.54 -2.93 8.48
CA ALA A 3 -8.99 -2.81 8.63
C ALA A 3 -9.75 -3.10 7.33
N VAL A 4 -9.28 -2.56 6.20
CA VAL A 4 -9.90 -2.77 4.89
C VAL A 4 -9.77 -4.22 4.43
N THR A 5 -8.59 -4.82 4.64
CA THR A 5 -8.37 -6.23 4.31
C THR A 5 -9.22 -7.16 5.19
N ASN A 6 -9.39 -6.81 6.47
CA ASN A 6 -10.21 -7.59 7.40
C ASN A 6 -11.70 -7.63 7.07
N MET A 7 -12.19 -6.74 6.20
CA MET A 7 -13.57 -6.82 5.70
C MET A 7 -13.84 -8.14 4.96
N TYR A 8 -12.78 -8.76 4.44
CA TYR A 8 -12.86 -10.03 3.69
C TYR A 8 -12.26 -11.21 4.45
N ARG A 9 -11.91 -11.01 5.72
CA ARG A 9 -11.39 -12.08 6.57
C ARG A 9 -12.47 -13.11 6.83
N ASP A 10 -12.11 -14.38 6.68
CA ASP A 10 -13.01 -15.53 6.87
C ASP A 10 -14.25 -15.50 5.94
N VAL A 11 -14.17 -14.78 4.81
CA VAL A 11 -15.21 -14.71 3.80
C VAL A 11 -14.76 -15.47 2.55
N ILE A 12 -15.61 -16.32 2.03
CA ILE A 12 -15.41 -16.96 0.73
C ILE A 12 -16.01 -16.03 -0.33
N ILE A 13 -15.16 -15.54 -1.23
CA ILE A 13 -15.57 -14.65 -2.32
C ILE A 13 -15.74 -15.50 -3.59
N ASN A 14 -16.89 -15.41 -4.24
CA ASN A 14 -17.10 -16.08 -5.53
C ASN A 14 -16.20 -15.44 -6.60
N GLN A 15 -15.78 -16.25 -7.56
CA GLN A 15 -14.88 -15.80 -8.63
C GLN A 15 -15.51 -14.69 -9.49
N GLU A 16 -16.82 -14.75 -9.68
CA GLU A 16 -17.61 -13.74 -10.43
C GLU A 16 -17.69 -12.38 -9.73
N ASP A 17 -17.43 -12.36 -8.41
CA ASP A 17 -17.44 -11.15 -7.59
C ASP A 17 -16.09 -10.41 -7.59
N LEU A 18 -15.08 -10.95 -8.22
CA LEU A 18 -13.76 -10.32 -8.35
C LEU A 18 -13.69 -9.45 -9.62
N PRO A 19 -12.89 -8.38 -9.60
CA PRO A 19 -12.09 -7.89 -8.48
C PRO A 19 -12.90 -7.10 -7.44
N LYS A 20 -12.49 -7.18 -6.16
CA LYS A 20 -12.96 -6.26 -5.11
C LYS A 20 -11.97 -5.10 -5.00
N LYS A 21 -12.46 -3.88 -5.19
CA LYS A 21 -11.65 -2.66 -5.13
C LYS A 21 -12.16 -1.78 -4.00
N ASN A 22 -11.30 -1.42 -3.07
CA ASN A 22 -11.63 -0.59 -1.93
C ASN A 22 -10.63 0.54 -1.79
N CYS A 23 -11.12 1.67 -1.30
CA CYS A 23 -10.31 2.81 -0.92
C CYS A 23 -10.78 3.27 0.46
N ALA A 24 -9.84 3.57 1.34
CA ALA A 24 -10.15 4.10 2.66
C ALA A 24 -9.20 5.23 3.03
N TYR A 25 -9.75 6.24 3.68
CA TYR A 25 -9.01 7.32 4.32
C TYR A 25 -9.05 7.13 5.83
N SER A 26 -7.92 7.29 6.49
CA SER A 26 -7.84 7.21 7.95
C SER A 26 -6.69 8.04 8.52
N ALA A 27 -6.88 8.57 9.73
CA ALA A 27 -5.79 9.04 10.56
C ALA A 27 -4.99 7.84 11.10
N CYS A 28 -3.67 7.93 11.01
CA CYS A 28 -2.74 6.92 11.48
C CYS A 28 -1.85 7.50 12.58
N PHE A 29 -1.50 6.66 13.54
CA PHE A 29 -0.71 7.05 14.70
C PHE A 29 0.53 6.16 14.83
N ARG A 30 1.67 6.77 15.15
CA ARG A 30 2.93 6.07 15.39
C ARG A 30 3.49 6.48 16.75
N ARG A 31 3.95 5.53 17.53
CA ARG A 31 4.64 5.81 18.79
C ARG A 31 6.06 6.33 18.58
N GLU A 32 6.67 6.01 17.44
CA GLU A 32 8.07 6.31 17.10
C GLU A 32 9.08 5.79 18.15
N ALA A 33 8.79 4.70 18.82
CA ALA A 33 9.54 4.15 19.94
C ALA A 33 10.88 3.50 19.55
N GLY A 34 11.24 3.42 18.27
CA GLY A 34 12.48 2.82 17.78
C GLY A 34 13.50 3.82 17.20
N SER A 35 13.19 5.10 17.26
CA SER A 35 13.95 6.14 16.54
C SER A 35 15.04 6.84 17.37
N TYR A 36 15.71 6.11 18.25
CA TYR A 36 16.86 6.66 19.01
C TYR A 36 18.17 6.70 18.20
N GLY A 37 18.14 6.34 16.90
CA GLY A 37 19.30 6.40 16.03
C GLY A 37 19.50 7.77 15.41
N LYS A 38 20.77 8.14 15.18
CA LYS A 38 21.17 9.38 14.50
C LYS A 38 20.58 9.51 13.08
N ASP A 39 20.12 8.41 12.50
CA ASP A 39 19.67 8.29 11.10
C ASP A 39 18.17 8.53 10.91
N VAL A 40 17.40 8.78 11.98
CA VAL A 40 15.93 8.93 11.92
C VAL A 40 15.50 10.39 12.10
N ARG A 41 16.31 11.33 11.70
CA ARG A 41 15.93 12.75 11.64
C ARG A 41 15.34 13.07 10.28
N GLY A 42 14.09 12.68 10.06
CA GLY A 42 13.32 13.08 8.88
C GLY A 42 12.23 14.08 9.27
N LEU A 43 12.18 15.20 8.58
CA LEU A 43 11.10 16.20 8.71
C LEU A 43 9.71 15.61 8.47
N ASN A 44 9.63 14.47 7.80
CA ASN A 44 8.39 13.86 7.32
C ASN A 44 7.93 12.67 8.18
N ARG A 45 8.57 12.42 9.33
CA ARG A 45 8.17 11.32 10.22
C ARG A 45 7.39 11.87 11.41
N LEU A 46 6.08 11.77 11.33
CA LEU A 46 5.14 12.34 12.29
C LEU A 46 4.52 11.26 13.17
N HIS A 47 4.11 11.63 14.39
CA HIS A 47 3.36 10.77 15.29
C HIS A 47 1.93 10.52 14.79
N GLN A 48 1.35 11.48 14.10
CA GLN A 48 0.05 11.40 13.46
C GLN A 48 0.16 11.84 12.00
N PHE A 49 -0.45 11.10 11.12
CA PHE A 49 -0.52 11.41 9.69
C PHE A 49 -1.76 10.78 9.07
N ASP A 50 -2.19 11.35 7.98
CA ASP A 50 -3.32 10.84 7.22
C ASP A 50 -2.85 9.88 6.14
N LYS A 51 -3.63 8.82 5.92
CA LYS A 51 -3.35 7.82 4.90
C LYS A 51 -4.59 7.53 4.06
N VAL A 52 -4.41 7.55 2.77
CA VAL A 52 -5.34 6.96 1.82
C VAL A 52 -4.79 5.62 1.39
N GLU A 53 -5.57 4.58 1.58
CA GLU A 53 -5.19 3.19 1.30
C GLU A 53 -6.04 2.63 0.17
N ILE A 54 -5.40 2.04 -0.82
CA ILE A 54 -6.06 1.31 -1.90
C ILE A 54 -5.83 -0.18 -1.66
N VAL A 55 -6.90 -0.96 -1.61
CA VAL A 55 -6.84 -2.42 -1.47
C VAL A 55 -7.62 -3.05 -2.61
N ARG A 56 -6.97 -3.98 -3.30
CA ARG A 56 -7.58 -4.74 -4.38
C ARG A 56 -7.40 -6.23 -4.09
N ILE A 57 -8.49 -6.98 -4.20
CA ILE A 57 -8.49 -8.44 -4.17
C ILE A 57 -8.79 -8.90 -5.58
N GLU A 58 -7.86 -9.66 -6.15
CA GLU A 58 -7.86 -10.06 -7.54
C GLU A 58 -7.66 -11.56 -7.67
N ARG A 59 -7.92 -12.12 -8.83
CA ARG A 59 -7.55 -13.50 -9.17
C ARG A 59 -6.02 -13.62 -9.20
N PRO A 60 -5.45 -14.76 -8.81
CA PRO A 60 -4.01 -14.96 -8.84
C PRO A 60 -3.37 -14.67 -10.20
N GLU A 61 -4.01 -15.12 -11.28
CA GLU A 61 -3.55 -14.94 -12.66
C GLU A 61 -3.49 -13.48 -13.11
N ASP A 62 -4.35 -12.62 -12.55
CA ASP A 62 -4.45 -11.20 -12.90
C ASP A 62 -3.69 -10.29 -11.94
N SER A 63 -3.10 -10.83 -10.87
CA SER A 63 -2.52 -10.07 -9.77
C SER A 63 -1.41 -9.10 -10.19
N TYR A 64 -0.54 -9.52 -11.11
CA TYR A 64 0.54 -8.65 -11.61
C TYR A 64 0.03 -7.52 -12.48
N ALA A 65 -0.94 -7.81 -13.36
CA ALA A 65 -1.59 -6.77 -14.18
C ALA A 65 -2.33 -5.76 -13.29
N ALA A 66 -3.00 -6.25 -12.25
CA ALA A 66 -3.67 -5.42 -11.27
C ALA A 66 -2.72 -4.49 -10.51
N LEU A 67 -1.53 -4.98 -10.17
CA LEU A 67 -0.51 -4.17 -9.51
C LEU A 67 0.02 -3.06 -10.42
N GLU A 68 0.32 -3.37 -11.69
CA GLU A 68 0.75 -2.36 -12.65
C GLU A 68 -0.33 -1.27 -12.83
N GLU A 69 -1.61 -1.66 -12.95
CA GLU A 69 -2.73 -0.72 -13.01
C GLU A 69 -2.80 0.17 -11.77
N MET A 70 -2.62 -0.40 -10.57
CA MET A 70 -2.60 0.37 -9.32
C MET A 70 -1.41 1.34 -9.26
N LYS A 71 -0.24 0.89 -9.69
CA LYS A 71 0.96 1.72 -9.78
C LYS A 71 0.73 2.92 -10.70
N ASP A 72 0.23 2.68 -11.91
CA ASP A 72 -0.05 3.73 -12.89
C ASP A 72 -1.11 4.72 -12.37
N HIS A 73 -2.10 4.24 -11.64
CA HIS A 73 -3.09 5.09 -10.99
C HIS A 73 -2.46 6.05 -9.98
N VAL A 74 -1.56 5.55 -9.14
CA VAL A 74 -0.86 6.38 -8.14
C VAL A 74 0.07 7.39 -8.82
N GLN A 75 0.78 6.99 -9.88
CA GLN A 75 1.60 7.91 -10.69
C GLN A 75 0.78 9.06 -11.25
N GLY A 76 -0.37 8.77 -11.86
CA GLY A 76 -1.27 9.78 -12.38
C GLY A 76 -1.82 10.75 -11.32
N LEU A 77 -1.94 10.31 -10.06
CA LEU A 77 -2.28 11.20 -8.95
C LEU A 77 -1.13 12.15 -8.62
N LEU A 78 0.10 11.65 -8.57
CA LEU A 78 1.29 12.46 -8.27
C LEU A 78 1.56 13.48 -9.38
N GLU A 79 1.35 13.10 -10.64
CA GLU A 79 1.42 14.01 -11.79
C GLU A 79 0.41 15.14 -11.69
N LYS A 80 -0.84 14.84 -11.34
CA LYS A 80 -1.90 15.87 -11.14
C LYS A 80 -1.59 16.80 -9.97
N LEU A 81 -0.85 16.33 -8.98
CA LEU A 81 -0.39 17.13 -7.85
C LEU A 81 0.91 17.88 -8.15
N GLU A 82 1.49 17.69 -9.35
CA GLU A 82 2.77 18.29 -9.77
C GLU A 82 3.92 17.98 -8.81
N LEU A 83 3.88 16.79 -8.19
CA LEU A 83 4.90 16.34 -7.25
C LEU A 83 5.97 15.53 -7.98
N PRO A 84 7.26 15.75 -7.69
CA PRO A 84 8.32 14.90 -8.20
C PRO A 84 8.21 13.50 -7.58
N TRP A 85 8.34 12.47 -8.40
CA TRP A 85 8.27 11.09 -7.95
C TRP A 85 9.22 10.19 -8.74
N HIS A 86 9.54 9.06 -8.16
CA HIS A 86 10.18 7.94 -8.86
C HIS A 86 9.71 6.63 -8.25
N ILE A 87 9.74 5.58 -9.06
CA ILE A 87 9.41 4.23 -8.60
C ILE A 87 10.66 3.60 -8.03
N LEU A 88 10.58 3.16 -6.79
CA LEU A 88 11.62 2.37 -6.14
C LEU A 88 11.23 0.89 -6.19
N ARG A 89 12.03 0.10 -6.89
CA ARG A 89 11.93 -1.36 -6.80
C ARG A 89 12.77 -1.83 -5.62
N LEU A 90 12.12 -2.52 -4.69
CA LEU A 90 12.80 -3.02 -3.50
C LEU A 90 13.82 -4.10 -3.87
N CYS A 91 14.94 -4.15 -3.14
CA CYS A 91 15.88 -5.26 -3.25
C CYS A 91 15.35 -6.51 -2.52
N GLY A 92 15.89 -7.67 -2.86
CA GLY A 92 15.43 -8.93 -2.26
C GLY A 92 15.56 -8.99 -0.74
N GLY A 93 16.50 -8.24 -0.16
CA GLY A 93 16.67 -8.15 1.29
C GLY A 93 15.57 -7.39 2.03
N ASP A 94 14.82 -6.54 1.32
CA ASP A 94 13.71 -5.75 1.87
C ASP A 94 12.35 -6.40 1.62
N MET A 95 12.34 -7.55 0.94
CA MET A 95 11.10 -8.29 0.68
C MET A 95 10.66 -9.02 1.95
N SER A 96 9.43 -8.76 2.39
CA SER A 96 8.85 -9.53 3.47
C SER A 96 8.36 -10.89 2.96
N PHE A 97 8.23 -11.86 3.87
CA PHE A 97 7.72 -13.20 3.55
C PHE A 97 6.25 -13.20 3.04
N THR A 98 5.56 -12.09 3.15
CA THR A 98 4.20 -11.91 2.62
C THR A 98 4.17 -11.40 1.18
N LEU A 99 5.32 -11.03 0.63
CA LEU A 99 5.46 -10.58 -0.74
C LEU A 99 5.87 -11.79 -1.60
N SER A 100 4.95 -12.31 -2.35
CA SER A 100 5.23 -13.33 -3.35
C SER A 100 5.68 -12.65 -4.65
N ASN A 101 6.96 -12.77 -4.96
CA ASN A 101 7.59 -12.40 -6.23
C ASN A 101 7.57 -10.92 -6.64
N TRP A 102 8.75 -10.36 -6.61
CA TRP A 102 9.16 -9.16 -7.38
C TRP A 102 10.51 -9.35 -8.00
#